data_328b268118511f5d10d56adf64e93981
#
_entry.id   328b268118511f5d10d56adf64e93981
#
_cell.length_a   1.000
_cell.length_b   1.000
_cell.length_c   1.000
_cell.angle_alpha   90.00
_cell.angle_beta   90.00
_cell.angle_gamma   90.00
#
_symmetry.space_group_name_H-M   'P 1'
#
loop_
_entity.id
_entity.type
_entity.pdbx_description
1 polymer ?
#
loop_
_entity_poly.entity_id
_entity_poly.type
_entity_poly.pdbx_seq_one_letter_code
_entity_poly.pdbx_strand_id
1 'polypeptide(L)'
;AYGTPLFVRRIRPNGDVELARGGDEFFSGIVLTDAARADGRPILAGERYGVKVRSRAAAASCTVEAAENGSVTLRFDEPQRAPAPGQAAVLYDGELVRGGGTICEML
;
A
#
# COMPACT_ATOMS: atom_id res chain seq x y z
N ALA A 1 23.10 15.79 14.06
CA ALA A 1 21.92 15.21 13.56
C ALA A 1 21.86 15.23 12.04
N TYR A 2 20.85 14.64 11.50
CA TYR A 2 20.69 14.52 10.08
C TYR A 2 19.86 15.68 9.53
N GLY A 3 20.28 16.30 8.47
CA GLY A 3 19.54 17.39 7.85
C GLY A 3 18.27 16.93 7.13
N THR A 4 18.13 15.63 6.88
CA THR A 4 17.02 15.08 6.10
C THR A 4 16.41 13.90 6.82
N PRO A 5 15.09 13.92 7.08
CA PRO A 5 14.40 12.78 7.68
C PRO A 5 14.56 11.51 6.83
N LEU A 6 14.55 10.36 7.48
CA LEU A 6 14.60 9.06 6.85
C LEU A 6 13.31 8.31 7.11
N PHE A 7 12.85 7.57 6.08
CA PHE A 7 11.64 6.76 6.15
C PHE A 7 11.96 5.31 5.80
N VAL A 8 11.24 4.38 6.38
CA VAL A 8 11.32 2.98 5.97
C VAL A 8 10.56 2.84 4.67
N ARG A 9 11.27 2.46 3.58
CA ARG A 9 10.69 2.24 2.27
C ARG A 9 10.26 0.79 2.07
N ARG A 10 11.09 -0.13 2.55
CA ARG A 10 10.87 -1.57 2.37
C ARG A 10 11.49 -2.34 3.53
N ILE A 11 10.81 -3.42 3.93
CA ILE A 11 11.38 -4.44 4.81
C ILE A 11 11.51 -5.70 3.97
N ARG A 12 12.73 -6.17 3.78
CA ARG A 12 12.99 -7.37 2.97
C ARG A 12 12.70 -8.64 3.79
N PRO A 13 12.43 -9.79 3.12
CA PRO A 13 12.16 -11.04 3.83
C PRO A 13 13.28 -11.49 4.77
N ASN A 14 14.52 -11.10 4.51
CA ASN A 14 15.67 -11.41 5.36
C ASN A 14 15.80 -10.48 6.58
N GLY A 15 14.88 -9.52 6.74
CA GLY A 15 14.90 -8.56 7.83
C GLY A 15 15.59 -7.24 7.52
N ASP A 16 16.26 -7.12 6.36
CA ASP A 16 16.89 -5.86 5.97
C ASP A 16 15.85 -4.75 5.77
N VAL A 17 16.22 -3.55 6.18
CA VAL A 17 15.37 -2.37 6.08
C VAL A 17 15.98 -1.42 5.06
N GLU A 18 15.21 -1.09 4.03
CA GLU A 18 15.58 -0.08 3.05
C GLU A 18 14.98 1.25 3.45
N LEU A 19 15.80 2.30 3.48
CA LEU A 19 15.39 3.65 3.87
C LEU A 19 15.30 4.57 2.65
N ALA A 20 14.36 5.51 2.72
CA ALA A 20 14.25 6.61 1.76
C ALA A 20 14.45 7.93 2.50
N ARG A 21 14.98 8.93 1.81
CA ARG A 21 15.22 10.25 2.38
C ARG A 21 13.95 11.09 2.37
N GLY A 22 13.88 12.06 3.26
CA GLY A 22 12.84 13.08 3.26
C GLY A 22 12.84 13.84 1.91
N GLY A 23 11.66 14.16 1.42
CA GLY A 23 11.46 14.62 0.04
C GLY A 23 11.04 13.48 -0.89
N ASP A 24 11.42 12.25 -0.55
CA ASP A 24 11.00 11.03 -1.24
C ASP A 24 9.84 10.34 -0.50
N GLU A 25 9.08 11.11 0.28
CA GLU A 25 7.95 10.59 1.07
C GLU A 25 6.67 10.38 0.28
N PHE A 26 6.64 10.81 -0.98
CA PHE A 26 5.51 10.58 -1.86
C PHE A 26 5.77 9.35 -2.72
N PHE A 27 4.80 8.46 -2.75
CA PHE A 27 4.90 7.19 -3.44
C PHE A 27 3.77 7.02 -4.44
N SER A 28 4.08 6.39 -5.55
CA SER A 28 3.12 6.16 -6.63
C SER A 28 2.27 4.91 -6.44
N GLY A 29 2.64 4.06 -5.49
CA GLY A 29 1.92 2.83 -5.23
C GLY A 29 2.45 2.09 -4.02
N ILE A 30 1.80 0.97 -3.72
CA ILE A 30 2.19 0.06 -2.64
C ILE A 30 2.05 -1.38 -3.10
N VAL A 31 2.81 -2.26 -2.46
CA VAL A 31 2.65 -3.70 -2.63
C VAL A 31 2.12 -4.26 -1.32
N LEU A 32 1.03 -5.03 -1.41
CA LEU A 32 0.43 -5.71 -0.27
C LEU A 32 0.78 -7.19 -0.29
N THR A 33 0.98 -7.76 0.89
CA THR A 33 1.05 -9.20 1.10
C THR A 33 -0.20 -9.64 1.86
N ASP A 34 -0.52 -10.93 1.80
CA ASP A 34 -1.71 -11.50 2.43
C ASP A 34 -2.98 -10.74 2.04
N ALA A 35 -3.00 -10.23 0.81
CA ALA A 35 -4.12 -9.48 0.30
C ALA A 35 -5.29 -10.41 -0.02
N ALA A 36 -6.48 -10.02 0.45
CA ALA A 36 -7.69 -10.80 0.22
C ALA A 36 -8.91 -9.90 0.18
N ARG A 37 -9.92 -10.32 -0.57
CA ARG A 37 -11.24 -9.69 -0.53
C ARG A 37 -12.07 -10.33 0.57
N ALA A 38 -12.92 -9.49 1.19
CA ALA A 38 -13.81 -9.94 2.25
C ALA A 38 -14.84 -10.98 1.76
N ASP A 39 -15.18 -10.95 0.48
CA ASP A 39 -16.15 -11.88 -0.12
C ASP A 39 -15.51 -13.20 -0.62
N GLY A 40 -14.21 -13.37 -0.42
CA GLY A 40 -13.48 -14.57 -0.84
C GLY A 40 -13.16 -14.64 -2.33
N ARG A 41 -13.58 -13.65 -3.12
CA ARG A 41 -13.22 -13.59 -4.55
C ARG A 41 -11.78 -13.09 -4.72
N PRO A 42 -11.10 -13.46 -5.82
CA PRO A 42 -9.75 -12.95 -6.05
C PRO A 42 -9.75 -11.45 -6.35
N ILE A 43 -8.68 -10.77 -5.94
CA ILE A 43 -8.38 -9.42 -6.38
C ILE A 43 -7.76 -9.55 -7.77
N LEU A 44 -8.28 -8.81 -8.74
CA LEU A 44 -7.84 -8.91 -10.13
C LEU A 44 -7.21 -7.62 -10.63
N ALA A 45 -6.21 -7.76 -11.50
CA ALA A 45 -5.60 -6.61 -12.17
C ALA A 45 -6.67 -5.83 -12.94
N GLY A 46 -6.57 -4.50 -12.88
CA GLY A 46 -7.53 -3.59 -13.50
C GLY A 46 -8.67 -3.17 -12.58
N GLU A 47 -8.88 -3.85 -11.47
CA GLU A 47 -9.89 -3.42 -10.50
C GLU A 47 -9.48 -2.12 -9.81
N ARG A 48 -10.48 -1.34 -9.43
CA ARG A 48 -10.26 -0.06 -8.74
C ARG A 48 -10.79 -0.10 -7.33
N TYR A 49 -10.03 0.49 -6.43
CA TYR A 49 -10.38 0.59 -5.02
C TYR A 49 -9.96 1.95 -4.46
N GLY A 50 -10.58 2.33 -3.35
CA GLY A 50 -9.95 3.29 -2.45
C GLY A 50 -9.13 2.52 -1.43
N VAL A 51 -7.98 3.01 -1.03
CA VAL A 51 -7.17 2.36 0.00
C VAL A 51 -6.92 3.31 1.16
N LYS A 52 -7.15 2.83 2.38
CA LYS A 52 -6.80 3.55 3.61
C LYS A 52 -5.72 2.79 4.34
N VAL A 53 -4.70 3.51 4.76
CA VAL A 53 -3.60 2.98 5.56
C VAL A 53 -3.58 3.57 6.96
N ARG A 54 -4.44 4.56 7.21
CA ARG A 54 -4.64 5.19 8.51
C ARG A 54 -6.12 5.48 8.69
N SER A 55 -6.65 5.25 9.89
CA SER A 55 -8.08 5.39 10.17
C SER A 55 -8.63 6.80 9.95
N ARG A 56 -7.78 7.83 10.04
CA ARG A 56 -8.16 9.23 9.88
C ARG A 56 -7.90 9.80 8.48
N ALA A 57 -7.22 9.05 7.63
CA ALA A 57 -6.93 9.50 6.29
C ALA A 57 -8.12 9.22 5.37
N ALA A 58 -8.30 10.06 4.36
CA ALA A 58 -9.22 9.75 3.27
C ALA A 58 -8.68 8.58 2.46
N ALA A 59 -9.58 7.80 1.86
CA ALA A 59 -9.16 6.72 0.97
C ALA A 59 -8.51 7.33 -0.28
N ALA A 60 -7.35 6.78 -0.66
CA ALA A 60 -6.68 7.15 -1.89
C ALA A 60 -7.14 6.22 -3.02
N SER A 61 -7.57 6.80 -4.13
CA SER A 61 -8.00 6.02 -5.30
C SER A 61 -6.81 5.32 -5.94
N CYS A 62 -6.98 4.06 -6.25
CA CYS A 62 -5.93 3.26 -6.87
C CYS A 62 -6.50 2.23 -7.85
N THR A 63 -5.59 1.71 -8.68
CA THR A 63 -5.87 0.61 -9.61
C THR A 63 -4.98 -0.56 -9.24
N VAL A 64 -5.53 -1.76 -9.29
CA VAL A 64 -4.73 -2.99 -9.14
C VAL A 64 -3.89 -3.16 -10.40
N GLU A 65 -2.59 -3.01 -10.27
CA GLU A 65 -1.65 -3.16 -11.38
C GLU A 65 -1.31 -4.64 -11.62
N ALA A 66 -1.14 -5.38 -10.54
CA ALA A 66 -0.85 -6.81 -10.60
C ALA A 66 -1.38 -7.49 -9.34
N ALA A 67 -1.78 -8.74 -9.48
CA ALA A 67 -2.27 -9.56 -8.37
C ALA A 67 -1.86 -11.00 -8.60
N GLU A 68 -1.11 -11.58 -7.66
CA GLU A 68 -0.59 -12.94 -7.79
C GLU A 68 -0.29 -13.52 -6.41
N ASN A 69 -0.88 -14.68 -6.10
CA ASN A 69 -0.59 -15.45 -4.89
C ASN A 69 -0.67 -14.65 -3.58
N GLY A 70 -1.69 -13.79 -3.46
CA GLY A 70 -1.86 -12.95 -2.27
C GLY A 70 -1.00 -11.69 -2.26
N SER A 71 -0.14 -11.51 -3.27
CA SER A 71 0.62 -10.28 -3.47
C SER A 71 -0.13 -9.40 -4.44
N VAL A 72 -0.38 -8.15 -4.05
CA VAL A 72 -1.14 -7.20 -4.86
C VAL A 72 -0.37 -5.90 -4.96
N THR A 73 -0.15 -5.43 -6.19
CA THR A 73 0.45 -4.13 -6.45
C THR A 73 -0.65 -3.14 -6.76
N LEU A 74 -0.72 -2.09 -5.96
CA LEU A 74 -1.68 -1.01 -6.14
C LEU A 74 -0.96 0.24 -6.62
N ARG A 75 -1.48 0.84 -7.68
CA ARG A 75 -0.97 2.12 -8.17
C ARG A 75 -1.97 3.21 -7.85
N PHE A 76 -1.50 4.22 -7.13
CA PHE A 76 -2.33 5.38 -6.79
C PHE A 76 -2.59 6.25 -8.03
N ASP A 77 -3.78 6.84 -8.10
CA ASP A 77 -4.08 7.84 -9.13
C ASP A 77 -3.20 9.08 -8.96
N GLU A 78 -2.95 9.46 -7.71
CA GLU A 78 -2.04 10.55 -7.36
C GLU A 78 -1.06 10.07 -6.29
N PRO A 79 0.21 10.50 -6.32
CA PRO A 79 1.16 10.11 -5.31
C PRO A 79 0.66 10.39 -3.90
N GLN A 80 0.91 9.48 -2.98
CA GLN A 80 0.48 9.58 -1.60
C GLN A 80 1.68 9.67 -0.66
N ARG A 81 1.49 10.36 0.45
CA ARG A 81 2.47 10.39 1.51
C ARG A 81 2.62 8.99 2.11
N ALA A 82 3.85 8.68 2.49
CA ALA A 82 4.22 7.33 2.86
C ALA A 82 3.36 6.72 3.96
N PRO A 83 2.68 5.61 3.65
CA PRO A 83 2.43 4.61 4.66
C PRO A 83 3.75 3.90 4.99
N ALA A 84 3.78 3.13 6.06
CA ALA A 84 4.97 2.36 6.42
C ALA A 84 4.78 0.88 6.11
N PRO A 85 5.84 0.16 5.70
CA PRO A 85 5.78 -1.28 5.63
C PRO A 85 5.37 -1.87 6.98
N GLY A 86 4.58 -2.92 6.94
CA GLY A 86 4.01 -3.56 8.12
C GLY A 86 2.64 -3.02 8.51
N GLN A 87 2.23 -1.87 8.00
CA GLN A 87 0.88 -1.35 8.26
C GLN A 87 -0.17 -2.11 7.47
N ALA A 88 -1.36 -2.22 8.06
CA ALA A 88 -2.51 -2.77 7.36
C ALA A 88 -3.06 -1.74 6.37
N ALA A 89 -3.46 -2.21 5.21
CA ALA A 89 -4.20 -1.43 4.24
C ALA A 89 -5.60 -2.01 4.08
N VAL A 90 -6.60 -1.16 4.05
CA VAL A 90 -8.00 -1.57 3.86
C VAL A 90 -8.49 -1.05 2.52
N LEU A 91 -9.08 -1.94 1.74
CA LEU A 91 -9.62 -1.65 0.42
C LEU A 91 -11.10 -1.33 0.52
N TYR A 92 -11.51 -0.25 -0.15
CA TYR A 92 -12.89 0.23 -0.15
C TYR A 92 -13.43 0.35 -1.57
N ASP A 93 -14.71 0.15 -1.70
CA ASP A 93 -15.51 0.57 -2.85
C ASP A 93 -16.53 1.58 -2.32
N GLY A 94 -16.27 2.87 -2.55
CA GLY A 94 -17.00 3.91 -1.86
C GLY A 94 -16.79 3.80 -0.35
N GLU A 95 -17.85 3.59 0.41
CA GLU A 95 -17.79 3.41 1.86
C GLU A 95 -17.76 1.94 2.29
N LEU A 96 -17.85 1.02 1.33
CA LEU A 96 -17.88 -0.41 1.62
C LEU A 96 -16.49 -0.99 1.70
N VAL A 97 -16.20 -1.70 2.79
CA VAL A 97 -14.95 -2.45 2.94
C VAL A 97 -15.00 -3.65 2.00
N ARG A 98 -14.00 -3.77 1.13
CA ARG A 98 -13.91 -4.88 0.16
C ARG A 98 -12.82 -5.87 0.49
N GLY A 99 -11.85 -5.49 1.29
CA GLY A 99 -10.74 -6.37 1.62
C GLY A 99 -9.58 -5.60 2.23
N GLY A 100 -8.41 -6.18 2.17
CA GLY A 100 -7.20 -5.56 2.67
C GLY A 100 -6.00 -6.47 2.60
N GLY A 101 -4.91 -6.00 3.14
CA GLY A 101 -3.65 -6.72 3.22
C GLY A 101 -2.65 -5.96 4.05
N THR A 102 -1.41 -6.42 4.05
CA THR A 102 -0.31 -5.79 4.77
C THR A 102 0.66 -5.17 3.78
N ILE A 103 1.04 -3.92 4.01
CA ILE A 103 2.00 -3.23 3.16
C ILE A 103 3.38 -3.84 3.37
N CYS A 104 4.01 -4.29 2.29
CA CYS A 104 5.39 -4.81 2.34
C CYS A 104 6.38 -3.91 1.59
N GLU A 105 5.91 -3.09 0.67
CA GLU A 105 6.77 -2.23 -0.13
C GLU A 105 5.99 -1.00 -0.58
N MET A 106 6.69 0.14 -0.65
CA MET A 106 6.20 1.37 -1.25
C MET A 106 6.97 1.66 -2.54
N LEU A 107 6.25 2.08 -3.58
CA LEU A 107 6.81 2.25 -4.92
C LEU A 107 7.06 3.71 -5.30
#